data_18603864ba21a0875727249efa48eee0
#
_entry.id   18603864ba21a0875727249efa48eee0
#
_cell.length_a   1.000
_cell.length_b   1.000
_cell.length_c   1.000
_cell.angle_alpha   90.00
_cell.angle_beta   90.00
_cell.angle_gamma   90.00
#
_symmetry.space_group_name_H-M   'P 1'
#
loop_
_entity.id
_entity.type
_entity.pdbx_description
1 polymer ?
#
loop_
_entity_poly.entity_id
_entity_poly.type
_entity_poly.pdbx_seq_one_letter_code
_entity_poly.pdbx_strand_id
1 'polypeptide(L)'
;MPIRKYKPTSPGRRHGSVLTYEEITKTKPEKSLLRPLKKSGGRNNYGRITARFRGGGHKRKYRVIDFKRDKDGIPARVAAVEYDPNRTCFICLLHYADGEKRYILAPIGVEVNDTLVSGVNAEPTAGNAKMLRDIPIGLQVHNVELQPGRGGQLVRSAGTTAQLTAREGKYAVLTLPSGELRRVHVTCRATIGRVGNTDHQNVKLGKAGRRRHLGRRPHVRGTAMNPVDHPMGGGEGRTAGGRHPCSPTAVLAKGGRTRRRNHPTDVFIIRRRKKRK
;
A
#
# COMPACT_ATOMS: atom_id res chain seq x y z
N MET A 1 -2.91 17.97 4.54
CA MET A 1 -4.07 18.01 3.63
C MET A 1 -5.34 18.15 4.40
N PRO A 2 -6.21 19.08 4.04
CA PRO A 2 -7.45 19.24 4.75
C PRO A 2 -8.40 18.06 4.46
N ILE A 3 -8.91 17.47 5.52
CA ILE A 3 -9.99 16.50 5.46
C ILE A 3 -11.30 17.25 5.67
N ARG A 4 -12.18 17.21 4.68
CA ARG A 4 -13.53 17.76 4.81
C ARG A 4 -14.44 16.76 5.52
N LYS A 5 -14.97 17.16 6.68
CA LYS A 5 -16.03 16.43 7.39
C LYS A 5 -17.38 16.82 6.80
N TYR A 6 -18.29 15.87 6.68
CA TYR A 6 -19.67 16.17 6.28
C TYR A 6 -20.47 16.74 7.45
N LYS A 7 -21.43 17.63 7.14
CA LYS A 7 -22.45 18.06 8.10
C LYS A 7 -23.29 16.85 8.55
N PRO A 8 -23.72 16.76 9.81
CA PRO A 8 -24.44 15.59 10.35
C PRO A 8 -25.92 15.57 9.97
N THR A 9 -26.23 15.69 8.67
CA THR A 9 -27.59 15.78 8.14
C THR A 9 -28.30 14.42 8.05
N SER A 10 -27.54 13.31 8.10
CA SER A 10 -28.09 11.96 8.08
C SER A 10 -27.15 10.99 8.81
N PRO A 11 -27.63 9.80 9.25
CA PRO A 11 -26.79 8.81 9.93
C PRO A 11 -25.53 8.44 9.14
N GLY A 12 -25.62 8.30 7.83
CA GLY A 12 -24.49 7.95 6.97
C GLY A 12 -23.48 9.10 6.76
N ARG A 13 -23.90 10.36 6.91
CA ARG A 13 -23.04 11.54 6.80
C ARG A 13 -22.39 11.96 8.11
N ARG A 14 -23.06 11.73 9.23
CA ARG A 14 -22.61 12.16 10.57
C ARG A 14 -21.15 11.83 10.87
N HIS A 15 -20.69 10.67 10.49
CA HIS A 15 -19.33 10.19 10.73
C HIS A 15 -18.48 10.11 9.46
N GLY A 16 -18.98 10.62 8.35
CA GLY A 16 -18.26 10.56 7.07
C GLY A 16 -17.29 11.72 6.88
N SER A 17 -16.15 11.44 6.25
CA SER A 17 -15.21 12.44 5.80
C SER A 17 -14.63 12.08 4.43
N VAL A 18 -14.05 13.07 3.75
CA VAL A 18 -13.37 12.91 2.45
C VAL A 18 -12.13 13.78 2.41
N LEU A 19 -11.18 13.39 1.57
CA LEU A 19 -10.04 14.24 1.20
C LEU A 19 -10.53 15.37 0.30
N THR A 20 -9.91 16.55 0.35
CA THR A 20 -10.22 17.68 -0.53
C THR A 20 -9.60 17.56 -1.91
N TYR A 21 -8.59 16.68 -2.05
CA TYR A 21 -7.88 16.42 -3.32
C TYR A 21 -7.17 17.64 -3.92
N GLU A 22 -6.74 18.60 -3.11
CA GLU A 22 -6.09 19.84 -3.54
C GLU A 22 -4.78 19.62 -4.31
N GLU A 23 -4.04 18.54 -3.99
CA GLU A 23 -2.79 18.18 -4.67
C GLU A 23 -3.00 17.66 -6.10
N ILE A 24 -4.24 17.32 -6.49
CA ILE A 24 -4.52 16.74 -7.80
C ILE A 24 -4.62 17.84 -8.83
N THR A 25 -3.72 17.79 -9.81
CA THR A 25 -3.67 18.78 -10.90
C THR A 25 -4.34 18.30 -12.18
N LYS A 26 -4.50 16.98 -12.35
CA LYS A 26 -5.12 16.38 -13.54
C LYS A 26 -6.09 15.26 -13.16
N THR A 27 -7.31 15.33 -13.67
CA THR A 27 -8.36 14.36 -13.40
C THR A 27 -8.43 13.20 -14.41
N LYS A 28 -8.06 13.46 -15.68
CA LYS A 28 -8.08 12.46 -16.75
C LYS A 28 -6.74 11.74 -16.81
N PRO A 29 -6.71 10.40 -16.67
CA PRO A 29 -5.46 9.65 -16.71
C PRO A 29 -4.91 9.53 -18.15
N GLU A 30 -3.60 9.33 -18.28
CA GLU A 30 -2.92 9.07 -19.54
C GLU A 30 -3.37 7.73 -20.13
N LYS A 31 -3.94 7.76 -21.33
CA LYS A 31 -4.59 6.58 -21.94
C LYS A 31 -3.61 5.45 -22.24
N SER A 32 -2.39 5.76 -22.69
CA SER A 32 -1.35 4.78 -23.03
C SER A 32 -0.92 3.94 -21.82
N LEU A 33 -1.00 4.50 -20.60
CA LEU A 33 -0.61 3.86 -19.35
C LEU A 33 -1.77 3.16 -18.63
N LEU A 34 -2.92 3.01 -19.27
CA LEU A 34 -4.07 2.31 -18.71
C LEU A 34 -4.16 0.87 -19.21
N ARG A 35 -4.47 -0.04 -18.30
CA ARG A 35 -4.77 -1.45 -18.61
C ARG A 35 -6.11 -1.86 -18.00
N PRO A 36 -6.82 -2.82 -18.63
CA PRO A 36 -8.03 -3.40 -18.03
C PRO A 36 -7.70 -4.08 -16.70
N LEU A 37 -8.56 -3.93 -15.70
CA LEU A 37 -8.45 -4.60 -14.41
C LEU A 37 -9.63 -5.56 -14.24
N LYS A 38 -9.41 -6.85 -14.49
CA LYS A 38 -10.40 -7.90 -14.25
C LYS A 38 -10.55 -8.12 -12.74
N LYS A 39 -11.79 -8.30 -12.29
CA LYS A 39 -12.11 -8.57 -10.88
C LYS A 39 -12.31 -10.08 -10.68
N SER A 40 -11.48 -10.70 -9.86
CA SER A 40 -11.59 -12.13 -9.54
C SER A 40 -12.66 -12.45 -8.49
N GLY A 41 -13.15 -11.44 -7.74
CA GLY A 41 -14.10 -11.67 -6.65
C GLY A 41 -13.53 -12.49 -5.49
N GLY A 42 -12.22 -12.50 -5.30
CA GLY A 42 -11.53 -13.29 -4.27
C GLY A 42 -11.35 -14.77 -4.64
N ARG A 43 -11.50 -15.12 -5.92
CA ARG A 43 -11.29 -16.47 -6.44
C ARG A 43 -9.89 -16.66 -6.97
N ASN A 44 -9.36 -17.87 -6.84
CA ASN A 44 -8.08 -18.29 -7.43
C ASN A 44 -8.27 -18.72 -8.91
N ASN A 45 -7.21 -19.26 -9.51
CA ASN A 45 -7.21 -19.79 -10.89
C ASN A 45 -8.16 -20.98 -11.09
N TYR A 46 -8.45 -21.76 -10.04
CA TYR A 46 -9.44 -22.86 -10.06
C TYR A 46 -10.89 -22.40 -9.77
N GLY A 47 -11.15 -21.10 -9.68
CA GLY A 47 -12.47 -20.55 -9.35
C GLY A 47 -12.89 -20.67 -7.89
N ARG A 48 -12.07 -21.23 -7.01
CA ARG A 48 -12.34 -21.40 -5.58
C ARG A 48 -12.11 -20.08 -4.81
N ILE A 49 -13.01 -19.78 -3.87
CA ILE A 49 -12.89 -18.58 -3.02
C ILE A 49 -11.75 -18.77 -2.02
N THR A 50 -10.63 -18.04 -2.22
CA THR A 50 -9.48 -18.01 -1.31
C THR A 50 -9.48 -16.77 -0.42
N ALA A 51 -10.14 -15.68 -0.85
CA ALA A 51 -10.32 -14.46 -0.07
C ALA A 51 -11.81 -14.12 0.02
N ARG A 52 -12.45 -14.47 1.15
CA ARG A 52 -13.87 -14.22 1.37
C ARG A 52 -14.20 -12.73 1.43
N PHE A 53 -15.48 -12.40 1.22
CA PHE A 53 -16.01 -11.03 1.32
C PHE A 53 -15.36 -10.03 0.37
N ARG A 54 -14.92 -10.50 -0.80
CA ARG A 54 -14.41 -9.69 -1.90
C ARG A 54 -15.37 -9.73 -3.08
N GLY A 55 -15.52 -8.61 -3.79
CA GLY A 55 -16.32 -8.55 -5.01
C GLY A 55 -17.16 -7.28 -5.13
N GLY A 56 -17.74 -7.08 -6.30
CA GLY A 56 -18.43 -5.84 -6.63
C GLY A 56 -17.50 -4.63 -6.70
N GLY A 57 -17.98 -3.50 -6.23
CA GLY A 57 -17.25 -2.23 -6.24
C GLY A 57 -17.25 -1.53 -7.60
N HIS A 58 -16.81 -0.28 -7.63
CA HIS A 58 -16.76 0.54 -8.82
C HIS A 58 -15.81 -0.04 -9.89
N LYS A 59 -16.17 0.08 -11.18
CA LYS A 59 -15.30 -0.31 -12.32
C LYS A 59 -14.02 0.53 -12.29
N ARG A 60 -12.85 -0.12 -12.45
CA ARG A 60 -11.54 0.53 -12.39
C ARG A 60 -10.68 0.09 -13.56
N LYS A 61 -9.78 0.97 -14.00
CA LYS A 61 -8.66 0.63 -14.86
C LYS A 61 -7.38 0.63 -14.03
N TYR A 62 -6.46 -0.24 -14.33
CA TYR A 62 -5.13 -0.26 -13.72
C TYR A 62 -4.26 0.81 -14.37
N ARG A 63 -3.50 1.57 -13.57
CA ARG A 63 -2.43 2.45 -14.03
C ARG A 63 -1.13 1.71 -13.95
N VAL A 64 -0.39 1.66 -15.06
CA VAL A 64 0.94 1.05 -15.08
C VAL A 64 1.89 2.00 -14.35
N ILE A 65 2.37 1.55 -13.20
CA ILE A 65 3.30 2.33 -12.36
C ILE A 65 4.70 1.79 -12.55
N ASP A 66 5.65 2.68 -12.74
CA ASP A 66 7.07 2.36 -12.74
C ASP A 66 7.55 2.17 -11.30
N PHE A 67 7.59 0.91 -10.86
CA PHE A 67 8.16 0.53 -9.57
C PHE A 67 9.66 0.26 -9.66
N LYS A 68 10.21 0.13 -10.87
CA LYS A 68 11.63 -0.19 -11.06
C LYS A 68 12.51 1.04 -11.06
N ARG A 69 12.01 2.14 -11.65
CA ARG A 69 12.78 3.37 -11.80
C ARG A 69 14.12 3.13 -12.50
N ASP A 70 14.09 2.32 -13.55
CA ASP A 70 15.25 1.78 -14.25
C ASP A 70 15.86 2.72 -15.33
N LYS A 71 15.27 3.89 -15.56
CA LYS A 71 15.81 4.92 -16.45
C LYS A 71 16.85 5.78 -15.75
N ASP A 72 18.08 5.30 -15.74
CA ASP A 72 19.18 6.00 -15.08
C ASP A 72 19.72 7.14 -15.94
N GLY A 73 20.02 8.28 -15.30
CA GLY A 73 20.63 9.45 -15.94
C GLY A 73 19.69 10.29 -16.82
N ILE A 74 18.48 9.84 -17.11
CA ILE A 74 17.53 10.58 -17.94
C ILE A 74 16.62 11.41 -17.05
N PRO A 75 16.63 12.75 -17.15
CA PRO A 75 15.76 13.60 -16.36
C PRO A 75 14.31 13.47 -16.81
N ALA A 76 13.39 13.49 -15.84
CA ALA A 76 11.97 13.44 -16.06
C ALA A 76 11.28 14.60 -15.35
N ARG A 77 10.45 15.37 -16.06
CA ARG A 77 9.65 16.44 -15.51
C ARG A 77 8.33 15.89 -14.97
N VAL A 78 7.93 16.30 -13.79
CA VAL A 78 6.60 16.04 -13.23
C VAL A 78 5.57 16.85 -13.99
N ALA A 79 4.77 16.19 -14.81
CA ALA A 79 3.75 16.85 -15.65
C ALA A 79 2.43 17.06 -14.91
N ALA A 80 2.06 16.13 -14.02
CA ALA A 80 0.81 16.20 -13.27
C ALA A 80 0.83 15.28 -12.04
N VAL A 81 0.01 15.61 -11.03
CA VAL A 81 -0.36 14.72 -9.93
C VAL A 81 -1.79 14.23 -10.18
N GLU A 82 -2.00 12.91 -10.13
CA GLU A 82 -3.28 12.26 -10.47
C GLU A 82 -3.77 11.33 -9.36
N TYR A 83 -5.10 11.13 -9.33
CA TYR A 83 -5.75 10.15 -8.45
C TYR A 83 -5.70 8.75 -9.05
N ASP A 84 -5.28 7.76 -8.26
CA ASP A 84 -5.40 6.34 -8.63
C ASP A 84 -6.38 5.61 -7.71
N PRO A 85 -7.51 5.07 -8.22
CA PRO A 85 -8.49 4.33 -7.42
C PRO A 85 -7.99 2.96 -6.94
N ASN A 86 -6.81 2.51 -7.38
CA ASN A 86 -6.27 1.20 -7.04
C ASN A 86 -5.33 1.23 -5.83
N ARG A 87 -4.92 2.43 -5.42
CA ARG A 87 -3.99 2.63 -4.30
C ARG A 87 -4.44 3.76 -3.39
N THR A 88 -3.79 3.89 -2.26
CA THR A 88 -4.12 4.92 -1.26
C THR A 88 -3.38 6.23 -1.49
N CYS A 89 -2.21 6.19 -2.15
CA CYS A 89 -1.42 7.36 -2.52
C CYS A 89 -1.83 7.89 -3.90
N PHE A 90 -1.51 9.16 -4.16
CA PHE A 90 -1.57 9.75 -5.48
C PHE A 90 -0.38 9.26 -6.33
N ILE A 91 -0.43 9.54 -7.63
CA ILE A 91 0.60 9.20 -8.60
C ILE A 91 1.02 10.45 -9.36
N CYS A 92 2.32 10.53 -9.71
CA CYS A 92 2.84 11.58 -10.57
C CYS A 92 3.02 11.03 -11.98
N LEU A 93 2.56 11.78 -12.98
CA LEU A 93 2.87 11.55 -14.37
C LEU A 93 4.21 12.21 -14.69
N LEU A 94 5.18 11.42 -15.12
CA LEU A 94 6.48 11.88 -15.56
C LEU A 94 6.56 11.92 -17.06
N HIS A 95 7.14 13.00 -17.59
CA HIS A 95 7.59 13.12 -18.98
C HIS A 95 9.12 13.12 -18.98
N TYR A 96 9.69 12.07 -19.52
CA TYR A 96 11.14 11.95 -19.66
C TYR A 96 11.64 12.77 -20.86
N ALA A 97 12.91 13.16 -20.84
CA ALA A 97 13.54 13.92 -21.91
C ALA A 97 13.54 13.17 -23.25
N ASP A 98 13.50 11.84 -23.23
CA ASP A 98 13.39 10.96 -24.41
C ASP A 98 11.95 10.77 -24.93
N GLY A 99 10.97 11.51 -24.38
CA GLY A 99 9.56 11.45 -24.79
C GLY A 99 8.73 10.35 -24.13
N GLU A 100 9.33 9.40 -23.40
CA GLU A 100 8.55 8.37 -22.68
C GLU A 100 7.79 8.96 -21.51
N LYS A 101 6.58 8.46 -21.29
CA LYS A 101 5.74 8.81 -20.13
C LYS A 101 5.65 7.65 -19.17
N ARG A 102 5.83 7.89 -17.88
CA ARG A 102 5.64 6.89 -16.84
C ARG A 102 4.90 7.46 -15.64
N TYR A 103 4.16 6.60 -14.94
CA TYR A 103 3.63 6.94 -13.61
C TYR A 103 4.57 6.47 -12.51
N ILE A 104 4.71 7.29 -11.46
CA ILE A 104 5.37 6.94 -10.20
C ILE A 104 4.43 7.18 -9.02
N LEU A 105 4.78 6.67 -7.84
CA LEU A 105 4.09 7.07 -6.60
C LEU A 105 4.44 8.53 -6.31
N ALA A 106 3.44 9.35 -5.97
CA ALA A 106 3.66 10.74 -5.62
C ALA A 106 4.33 10.88 -4.25
N PRO A 107 5.58 11.38 -4.16
CA PRO A 107 6.22 11.69 -2.90
C PRO A 107 5.65 12.98 -2.30
N ILE A 108 5.81 13.17 -0.99
CA ILE A 108 5.54 14.47 -0.36
C ILE A 108 6.55 15.51 -0.85
N GLY A 109 6.07 16.72 -1.12
CA GLY A 109 6.89 17.88 -1.47
C GLY A 109 7.34 17.92 -2.92
N VAL A 110 6.85 17.00 -3.76
CA VAL A 110 7.08 17.04 -5.21
C VAL A 110 5.91 17.74 -5.88
N GLU A 111 6.20 18.77 -6.65
CA GLU A 111 5.25 19.62 -7.34
C GLU A 111 5.30 19.44 -8.86
N VAL A 112 4.36 20.07 -9.58
CA VAL A 112 4.37 20.08 -11.04
C VAL A 112 5.54 20.94 -11.52
N ASN A 113 6.21 20.46 -12.55
CA ASN A 113 7.45 20.98 -13.16
C ASN A 113 8.75 20.61 -12.44
N ASP A 114 8.71 19.94 -11.30
CA ASP A 114 9.93 19.42 -10.68
C ASP A 114 10.62 18.42 -11.62
N THR A 115 11.95 18.41 -11.59
CA THR A 115 12.75 17.46 -12.34
C THR A 115 13.22 16.34 -11.42
N LEU A 116 12.91 15.09 -11.79
CA LEU A 116 13.29 13.89 -11.05
C LEU A 116 14.24 13.04 -11.89
N VAL A 117 15.26 12.52 -11.22
CA VAL A 117 16.31 11.70 -11.84
C VAL A 117 16.41 10.37 -11.10
N SER A 118 16.78 9.32 -11.83
CA SER A 118 17.15 8.02 -11.24
C SER A 118 18.60 7.72 -11.54
N GLY A 119 19.28 6.94 -10.68
CA GLY A 119 20.65 6.50 -10.89
C GLY A 119 21.66 7.02 -9.86
N VAL A 120 22.92 6.68 -10.09
CA VAL A 120 24.01 6.97 -9.11
C VAL A 120 24.21 8.48 -8.93
N ASN A 121 24.18 9.24 -10.04
CA ASN A 121 24.45 10.69 -10.04
C ASN A 121 23.21 11.53 -9.63
N ALA A 122 22.05 10.90 -9.33
CA ALA A 122 20.89 11.64 -8.86
C ALA A 122 21.17 12.28 -7.49
N GLU A 123 20.76 13.50 -7.27
CA GLU A 123 20.84 14.14 -5.94
C GLU A 123 19.96 13.41 -4.93
N PRO A 124 20.30 13.42 -3.63
CA PRO A 124 19.51 12.78 -2.58
C PRO A 124 18.26 13.60 -2.18
N THR A 125 17.52 14.09 -3.16
CA THR A 125 16.27 14.85 -2.99
C THR A 125 15.03 13.97 -3.08
N ALA A 126 13.90 14.46 -2.55
CA ALA A 126 12.62 13.72 -2.58
C ALA A 126 12.18 13.41 -4.01
N GLY A 127 11.79 12.16 -4.26
CA GLY A 127 11.32 11.70 -5.58
C GLY A 127 12.41 11.08 -6.46
N ASN A 128 13.69 11.35 -6.20
CA ASN A 128 14.81 10.72 -6.90
C ASN A 128 14.98 9.25 -6.46
N ALA A 129 15.40 8.39 -7.38
CA ALA A 129 15.60 6.98 -7.10
C ALA A 129 17.07 6.59 -7.25
N LYS A 130 17.58 5.87 -6.23
CA LYS A 130 18.97 5.40 -6.16
C LYS A 130 19.05 3.97 -5.64
N MET A 131 20.19 3.34 -5.80
CA MET A 131 20.49 2.10 -5.07
C MET A 131 20.73 2.44 -3.59
N LEU A 132 20.37 1.53 -2.68
CA LEU A 132 20.54 1.74 -1.23
C LEU A 132 22.00 2.02 -0.83
N ARG A 133 22.98 1.55 -1.60
CA ARG A 133 24.40 1.86 -1.39
C ARG A 133 24.72 3.35 -1.58
N ASP A 134 23.97 4.05 -2.46
CA ASP A 134 24.25 5.41 -2.89
C ASP A 134 23.37 6.44 -2.14
N ILE A 135 22.47 5.98 -1.26
CA ILE A 135 21.60 6.84 -0.44
C ILE A 135 22.29 7.12 0.89
N PRO A 136 22.43 8.38 1.34
CA PRO A 136 22.95 8.70 2.67
C PRO A 136 22.17 8.00 3.80
N ILE A 137 22.89 7.56 4.83
CA ILE A 137 22.29 6.96 6.03
C ILE A 137 21.48 8.03 6.77
N GLY A 138 20.35 7.61 7.38
CA GLY A 138 19.43 8.52 8.08
C GLY A 138 18.27 9.01 7.23
N LEU A 139 18.37 8.98 5.89
CA LEU A 139 17.31 9.45 5.01
C LEU A 139 16.10 8.52 5.01
N GLN A 140 14.96 9.15 4.77
CA GLN A 140 13.68 8.48 4.55
C GLN A 140 13.60 7.99 3.11
N VAL A 141 13.08 6.77 2.94
CA VAL A 141 12.92 6.13 1.63
C VAL A 141 11.57 5.44 1.52
N HIS A 142 11.08 5.32 0.30
CA HIS A 142 9.88 4.58 -0.04
C HIS A 142 10.09 3.78 -1.34
N ASN A 143 9.08 3.02 -1.78
CA ASN A 143 9.16 2.20 -3.00
C ASN A 143 10.40 1.31 -3.03
N VAL A 144 10.70 0.62 -1.91
CA VAL A 144 11.94 -0.15 -1.74
C VAL A 144 11.81 -1.53 -2.36
N GLU A 145 12.82 -1.94 -3.12
CA GLU A 145 12.93 -3.30 -3.63
C GLU A 145 13.31 -4.31 -2.53
N LEU A 146 12.86 -5.54 -2.69
CA LEU A 146 13.30 -6.69 -1.86
C LEU A 146 14.40 -7.50 -2.55
N GLN A 147 14.39 -7.51 -3.87
CA GLN A 147 15.39 -8.15 -4.72
C GLN A 147 15.77 -7.18 -5.83
N PRO A 148 17.05 -7.08 -6.18
CA PRO A 148 17.52 -6.16 -7.22
C PRO A 148 16.79 -6.35 -8.54
N GLY A 149 16.37 -5.24 -9.17
CA GLY A 149 15.69 -5.22 -10.48
C GLY A 149 14.25 -5.72 -10.50
N ARG A 150 13.70 -6.16 -9.38
CA ARG A 150 12.31 -6.66 -9.32
C ARG A 150 11.27 -5.55 -9.21
N GLY A 151 11.70 -4.35 -8.90
CA GLY A 151 10.83 -3.20 -8.63
C GLY A 151 10.41 -3.11 -7.18
N GLY A 152 10.05 -1.91 -6.74
CA GLY A 152 9.71 -1.62 -5.35
C GLY A 152 8.49 -2.42 -4.86
N GLN A 153 8.64 -3.04 -3.70
CA GLN A 153 7.60 -3.87 -3.07
C GLN A 153 7.21 -3.37 -1.68
N LEU A 154 8.15 -2.78 -0.95
CA LEU A 154 7.92 -2.23 0.39
C LEU A 154 7.60 -0.74 0.34
N VAL A 155 6.88 -0.25 1.34
CA VAL A 155 6.64 1.18 1.59
C VAL A 155 6.04 1.89 0.37
N ARG A 156 4.83 1.46 -0.04
CA ARG A 156 4.11 2.01 -1.21
C ARG A 156 2.77 2.63 -0.87
N SER A 157 2.33 2.52 0.37
CA SER A 157 1.04 3.07 0.80
C SER A 157 1.14 4.55 1.16
N ALA A 158 0.02 5.26 1.08
CA ALA A 158 -0.08 6.67 1.47
C ALA A 158 0.54 6.93 2.85
N GLY A 159 1.33 7.99 2.95
CA GLY A 159 1.94 8.44 4.19
C GLY A 159 3.00 7.51 4.79
N THR A 160 3.38 6.42 4.13
CA THR A 160 4.41 5.51 4.66
C THR A 160 5.81 5.92 4.25
N THR A 161 6.77 5.61 5.11
CA THR A 161 8.20 5.80 4.89
C THR A 161 8.97 4.70 5.62
N ALA A 162 10.14 4.33 5.12
CA ALA A 162 11.16 3.58 5.85
C ALA A 162 12.39 4.46 6.03
N GLN A 163 13.17 4.21 7.05
CA GLN A 163 14.43 4.92 7.30
C GLN A 163 15.61 3.99 7.01
N LEU A 164 16.58 4.48 6.25
CA LEU A 164 17.85 3.80 6.08
C LEU A 164 18.71 4.05 7.32
N THR A 165 18.85 3.02 8.17
CA THR A 165 19.47 3.16 9.49
C THR A 165 20.96 2.85 9.47
N ALA A 166 21.39 1.85 8.69
CA ALA A 166 22.79 1.44 8.59
C ALA A 166 23.08 0.73 7.27
N ARG A 167 24.35 0.60 6.93
CA ARG A 167 24.85 -0.28 5.86
C ARG A 167 25.99 -1.13 6.40
N GLU A 168 25.90 -2.42 6.18
CA GLU A 168 26.86 -3.40 6.66
C GLU A 168 27.20 -4.38 5.51
N GLY A 169 28.35 -4.25 4.92
CA GLY A 169 28.79 -5.08 3.80
C GLY A 169 27.79 -5.08 2.63
N LYS A 170 27.23 -6.23 2.31
CA LYS A 170 26.26 -6.41 1.20
C LYS A 170 24.83 -6.01 1.54
N TYR A 171 24.56 -5.56 2.77
CA TYR A 171 23.20 -5.28 3.23
C TYR A 171 23.02 -3.87 3.79
N ALA A 172 21.88 -3.30 3.47
CA ALA A 172 21.36 -2.09 4.09
C ALA A 172 20.29 -2.46 5.14
N VAL A 173 20.30 -1.81 6.27
CA VAL A 173 19.33 -2.00 7.36
C VAL A 173 18.27 -0.93 7.26
N LEU A 174 17.01 -1.35 7.11
CA LEU A 174 15.86 -0.47 7.02
C LEU A 174 14.96 -0.63 8.23
N THR A 175 14.57 0.49 8.84
CA THR A 175 13.45 0.56 9.79
C THR A 175 12.16 0.74 8.99
N LEU A 176 11.33 -0.31 8.97
CA LEU A 176 10.06 -0.30 8.26
C LEU A 176 8.96 0.43 9.05
N PRO A 177 7.85 0.86 8.40
CA PRO A 177 6.71 1.53 9.09
C PRO A 177 6.11 0.70 10.22
N SER A 178 6.27 -0.62 10.20
CA SER A 178 5.83 -1.52 11.27
C SER A 178 6.72 -1.51 12.52
N GLY A 179 7.90 -0.87 12.45
CA GLY A 179 8.95 -0.94 13.47
C GLY A 179 9.85 -2.17 13.35
N GLU A 180 9.69 -2.98 12.29
CA GLU A 180 10.60 -4.09 11.98
C GLU A 180 11.91 -3.54 11.42
N LEU A 181 13.05 -4.03 11.93
CA LEU A 181 14.37 -3.81 11.34
C LEU A 181 14.69 -4.96 10.40
N ARG A 182 14.93 -4.62 9.14
CA ARG A 182 15.12 -5.60 8.07
C ARG A 182 16.34 -5.29 7.22
N ARG A 183 17.10 -6.33 6.90
CA ARG A 183 18.18 -6.28 5.91
C ARG A 183 17.63 -6.36 4.51
N VAL A 184 18.16 -5.52 3.61
CA VAL A 184 17.87 -5.52 2.17
C VAL A 184 19.19 -5.37 1.45
N HIS A 185 19.38 -6.03 0.32
CA HIS A 185 20.64 -5.97 -0.42
C HIS A 185 20.94 -4.53 -0.88
N VAL A 186 22.19 -4.09 -0.79
CA VAL A 186 22.57 -2.70 -1.08
C VAL A 186 22.37 -2.28 -2.54
N THR A 187 22.30 -3.22 -3.47
CA THR A 187 21.97 -2.97 -4.89
C THR A 187 20.48 -2.81 -5.16
N CYS A 188 19.62 -3.09 -4.17
CA CYS A 188 18.19 -2.79 -4.29
C CYS A 188 17.96 -1.29 -4.41
N ARG A 189 17.01 -0.90 -5.26
CA ARG A 189 16.62 0.49 -5.45
C ARG A 189 15.57 0.92 -4.43
N ALA A 190 15.61 2.21 -4.11
CA ALA A 190 14.58 2.89 -3.34
C ALA A 190 14.41 4.31 -3.87
N THR A 191 13.23 4.89 -3.64
CA THR A 191 12.96 6.30 -3.92
C THR A 191 13.10 7.08 -2.61
N ILE A 192 13.78 8.21 -2.66
CA ILE A 192 14.03 9.06 -1.49
C ILE A 192 12.76 9.83 -1.12
N GLY A 193 12.54 10.01 0.17
CA GLY A 193 11.41 10.73 0.71
C GLY A 193 10.28 9.84 1.22
N ARG A 194 9.14 10.44 1.48
CA ARG A 194 7.93 9.82 2.02
C ARG A 194 6.81 9.83 0.98
N VAL A 195 5.97 8.80 0.98
CA VAL A 195 4.79 8.75 0.10
C VAL A 195 3.75 9.80 0.52
N GLY A 196 3.20 10.51 -0.44
CA GLY A 196 2.17 11.56 -0.25
C GLY A 196 0.84 11.04 0.28
N ASN A 197 -0.16 11.95 0.36
CA ASN A 197 -1.51 11.68 0.85
C ASN A 197 -1.53 11.12 2.29
N THR A 198 -0.81 11.75 3.21
CA THR A 198 -0.64 11.29 4.59
C THR A 198 -1.93 11.13 5.36
N ASP A 199 -2.92 11.98 5.09
CA ASP A 199 -4.21 12.00 5.78
C ASP A 199 -5.20 10.93 5.33
N HIS A 200 -4.84 10.12 4.33
CA HIS A 200 -5.70 9.04 3.84
C HIS A 200 -6.17 8.10 4.95
N GLN A 201 -5.32 7.81 5.94
CA GLN A 201 -5.64 6.96 7.08
C GLN A 201 -6.72 7.56 8.01
N ASN A 202 -6.86 8.88 8.02
CA ASN A 202 -7.78 9.61 8.89
C ASN A 202 -9.19 9.72 8.28
N VAL A 203 -9.38 9.31 7.02
CA VAL A 203 -10.68 9.35 6.32
C VAL A 203 -11.63 8.31 6.89
N LYS A 204 -12.81 8.77 7.33
CA LYS A 204 -13.89 7.92 7.82
C LYS A 204 -14.91 7.68 6.71
N LEU A 205 -15.21 6.42 6.43
CA LEU A 205 -16.17 6.05 5.38
C LEU A 205 -17.61 6.44 5.72
N GLY A 206 -17.99 6.41 7.00
CA GLY A 206 -19.28 6.83 7.52
C GLY A 206 -20.42 5.84 7.30
N LYS A 207 -20.47 5.14 6.17
CA LYS A 207 -21.54 4.17 5.86
C LYS A 207 -21.04 2.92 5.17
N ALA A 208 -21.77 1.80 5.33
CA ALA A 208 -21.45 0.50 4.72
C ALA A 208 -21.41 0.53 3.18
N GLY A 209 -22.26 1.34 2.55
CA GLY A 209 -22.29 1.49 1.08
C GLY A 209 -20.98 1.97 0.48
N ARG A 210 -20.26 2.88 1.14
CA ARG A 210 -18.92 3.32 0.68
C ARG A 210 -17.91 2.15 0.70
N ARG A 211 -18.01 1.27 1.71
CA ARG A 211 -17.19 0.06 1.79
C ARG A 211 -17.51 -0.93 0.66
N ARG A 212 -18.81 -1.03 0.29
CA ARG A 212 -19.27 -1.84 -0.85
C ARG A 212 -18.69 -1.32 -2.17
N HIS A 213 -18.65 -0.01 -2.38
CA HIS A 213 -18.04 0.60 -3.57
C HIS A 213 -16.53 0.34 -3.68
N LEU A 214 -15.84 0.11 -2.55
CA LEU A 214 -14.44 -0.32 -2.53
C LEU A 214 -14.24 -1.82 -2.86
N GLY A 215 -15.33 -2.57 -3.12
CA GLY A 215 -15.27 -4.00 -3.44
C GLY A 215 -15.21 -4.92 -2.21
N ARG A 216 -15.60 -4.41 -1.04
CA ARG A 216 -15.71 -5.21 0.18
C ARG A 216 -17.15 -5.56 0.45
N ARG A 217 -17.47 -6.85 0.51
CA ARG A 217 -18.79 -7.38 0.88
C ARG A 217 -18.96 -7.39 2.40
N PRO A 218 -20.20 -7.44 2.91
CA PRO A 218 -20.46 -7.61 4.33
C PRO A 218 -19.78 -8.85 4.89
N HIS A 219 -19.34 -8.77 6.13
CA HIS A 219 -18.73 -9.88 6.85
C HIS A 219 -19.71 -10.41 7.90
N VAL A 220 -20.12 -11.67 7.77
CA VAL A 220 -20.93 -12.37 8.76
C VAL A 220 -20.01 -12.98 9.80
N ARG A 221 -20.33 -12.79 11.09
CA ARG A 221 -19.58 -13.37 12.21
C ARG A 221 -19.85 -14.88 12.30
N GLY A 222 -18.83 -15.68 12.67
CA GLY A 222 -18.97 -17.11 12.83
C GLY A 222 -20.03 -17.52 13.86
N THR A 223 -20.20 -16.73 14.93
CA THR A 223 -21.25 -16.94 15.96
C THR A 223 -22.67 -16.68 15.46
N ALA A 224 -22.86 -16.07 14.29
CA ALA A 224 -24.15 -15.81 13.68
C ALA A 224 -24.45 -16.78 12.51
N MET A 225 -23.69 -17.85 12.41
CA MET A 225 -23.84 -18.91 11.41
C MET A 225 -24.38 -20.17 12.07
N ASN A 226 -24.81 -21.13 11.25
CA ASN A 226 -25.19 -22.46 11.71
C ASN A 226 -23.95 -23.29 12.10
N PRO A 227 -24.10 -24.34 12.95
CA PRO A 227 -22.97 -25.20 13.35
C PRO A 227 -22.24 -25.84 12.16
N VAL A 228 -22.94 -26.14 11.09
CA VAL A 228 -22.41 -26.70 9.84
C VAL A 228 -21.46 -25.74 9.13
N ASP A 229 -21.71 -24.41 9.23
CA ASP A 229 -20.97 -23.40 8.48
C ASP A 229 -19.75 -22.86 9.25
N HIS A 230 -19.79 -22.95 10.59
CA HIS A 230 -18.72 -22.41 11.42
C HIS A 230 -18.66 -23.13 12.78
N PRO A 231 -17.44 -23.47 13.28
CA PRO A 231 -17.27 -24.13 14.57
C PRO A 231 -17.81 -23.37 15.79
N MET A 232 -18.06 -22.07 15.65
CA MET A 232 -18.66 -21.20 16.68
C MET A 232 -20.13 -20.91 16.42
N GLY A 233 -20.74 -21.56 15.45
CA GLY A 233 -22.14 -21.38 15.08
C GLY A 233 -23.09 -22.16 15.97
N GLY A 234 -24.37 -21.83 15.88
CA GLY A 234 -25.46 -22.48 16.61
C GLY A 234 -25.80 -21.82 17.95
N GLY A 235 -26.76 -22.42 18.63
CA GLY A 235 -27.33 -21.94 19.89
C GLY A 235 -28.55 -21.04 19.71
N GLU A 236 -29.24 -20.77 20.79
CA GLU A 236 -30.41 -19.89 20.84
C GLU A 236 -30.01 -18.45 21.14
N GLY A 237 -30.56 -17.51 20.39
CA GLY A 237 -30.31 -16.08 20.56
C GLY A 237 -28.85 -15.68 20.43
N ARG A 238 -28.38 -14.80 21.31
CA ARG A 238 -26.99 -14.32 21.30
C ARG A 238 -26.09 -15.22 22.13
N THR A 239 -25.43 -16.18 21.51
CA THR A 239 -24.51 -17.12 22.17
C THR A 239 -23.07 -16.63 22.18
N ALA A 240 -22.28 -17.10 23.17
CA ALA A 240 -20.83 -16.80 23.28
C ALA A 240 -19.96 -17.69 22.39
N GLY A 241 -20.53 -18.73 21.76
CA GLY A 241 -19.82 -19.67 20.88
C GLY A 241 -19.13 -20.83 21.60
N GLY A 242 -19.18 -20.92 22.92
CA GLY A 242 -18.81 -22.08 23.74
C GLY A 242 -17.36 -22.58 23.65
N ARG A 243 -16.48 -21.86 22.94
CA ARG A 243 -15.09 -22.28 22.68
C ARG A 243 -14.16 -21.11 22.40
N HIS A 244 -12.88 -21.39 22.37
CA HIS A 244 -11.86 -20.40 22.00
C HIS A 244 -12.13 -19.85 20.58
N PRO A 245 -12.04 -18.51 20.36
CA PRO A 245 -12.27 -17.93 19.03
C PRO A 245 -11.43 -18.56 17.95
N CYS A 246 -12.07 -19.05 16.89
CA CYS A 246 -11.41 -19.72 15.77
C CYS A 246 -11.95 -19.25 14.41
N SER A 247 -11.22 -19.61 13.37
CA SER A 247 -11.65 -19.45 11.96
C SER A 247 -12.66 -20.53 11.56
N PRO A 248 -13.30 -20.44 10.38
CA PRO A 248 -14.14 -21.53 9.85
C PRO A 248 -13.39 -22.86 9.68
N THR A 249 -12.07 -22.81 9.59
CA THR A 249 -11.20 -24.00 9.49
C THR A 249 -10.64 -24.43 10.85
N ALA A 250 -11.28 -24.02 11.96
CA ALA A 250 -10.90 -24.31 13.34
C ALA A 250 -9.53 -23.77 13.78
N VAL A 251 -8.84 -22.97 12.98
CA VAL A 251 -7.57 -22.35 13.36
C VAL A 251 -7.84 -21.23 14.38
N LEU A 252 -7.14 -21.25 15.51
CA LEU A 252 -7.29 -20.28 16.58
C LEU A 252 -7.07 -18.85 16.10
N ALA A 253 -7.99 -17.92 16.43
CA ALA A 253 -7.96 -16.54 15.98
C ALA A 253 -7.14 -15.62 16.91
N LYS A 254 -6.89 -16.03 18.16
CA LYS A 254 -6.13 -15.29 19.16
C LYS A 254 -4.95 -16.11 19.69
N GLY A 255 -3.84 -15.43 19.98
CA GLY A 255 -2.66 -16.02 20.63
C GLY A 255 -1.72 -16.83 19.72
N GLY A 256 -2.20 -17.35 18.60
CA GLY A 256 -1.40 -18.14 17.67
C GLY A 256 -0.46 -17.31 16.79
N ARG A 257 0.74 -17.81 16.55
CA ARG A 257 1.64 -17.26 15.52
C ARG A 257 1.27 -17.90 14.19
N THR A 258 0.77 -17.11 13.22
CA THR A 258 0.38 -17.60 11.88
C THR A 258 1.53 -17.66 10.89
N ARG A 259 2.64 -16.96 11.16
CA ARG A 259 3.84 -17.05 10.32
C ARG A 259 4.50 -18.43 10.50
N ARG A 260 4.78 -19.08 9.37
CA ARG A 260 5.49 -20.38 9.36
C ARG A 260 6.81 -20.25 10.13
N ARG A 261 7.13 -21.25 10.96
CA ARG A 261 8.45 -21.38 11.59
C ARG A 261 9.51 -21.59 10.51
N ASN A 262 10.72 -21.07 10.72
CA ASN A 262 11.84 -21.20 9.81
C ASN A 262 11.52 -20.70 8.38
N HIS A 263 10.80 -19.58 8.30
CA HIS A 263 10.51 -18.97 6.99
C HIS A 263 11.83 -18.46 6.37
N PRO A 264 12.15 -18.77 5.07
CA PRO A 264 13.44 -18.41 4.46
C PRO A 264 13.82 -16.94 4.57
N THR A 265 12.83 -16.04 4.66
CA THR A 265 13.09 -14.59 4.80
C THR A 265 13.37 -14.15 6.25
N ASP A 266 13.36 -15.08 7.23
CA ASP A 266 13.65 -14.73 8.64
C ASP A 266 15.10 -14.30 8.84
N VAL A 267 16.03 -14.81 8.03
CA VAL A 267 17.44 -14.40 8.01
C VAL A 267 17.66 -12.90 7.74
N PHE A 268 16.69 -12.27 7.08
CA PHE A 268 16.74 -10.82 6.78
C PHE A 268 16.10 -9.95 7.86
N ILE A 269 15.48 -10.53 8.89
CA ILE A 269 14.82 -9.79 9.97
C ILE A 269 15.77 -9.72 11.18
N ILE A 270 16.31 -8.54 11.46
CA ILE A 270 17.16 -8.29 12.64
C ILE A 270 16.31 -8.21 13.89
N ARG A 271 15.26 -7.39 13.84
CA ARG A 271 14.34 -7.17 14.96
C ARG A 271 12.91 -7.10 14.46
N ARG A 272 12.04 -7.92 15.03
CA ARG A 272 10.60 -7.87 14.73
C ARG A 272 9.93 -6.65 15.36
N ARG A 273 8.76 -6.27 14.87
CA ARG A 273 7.94 -5.20 15.46
C ARG A 273 7.69 -5.47 16.95
N LYS A 274 7.67 -4.43 17.76
CA LYS A 274 7.26 -4.54 19.16
C LYS A 274 5.81 -5.06 19.24
N LYS A 275 5.54 -5.99 20.15
CA LYS A 275 4.16 -6.36 20.46
C LYS A 275 3.46 -5.12 21.04
N ARG A 276 2.28 -4.79 20.56
CA ARG A 276 1.40 -3.87 21.30
C ARG A 276 1.02 -4.57 22.60
N LYS A 277 1.28 -3.91 23.74
CA LYS A 277 0.74 -4.32 25.03
C LYS A 277 -0.77 -4.20 25.00
#